data_21c3c69f70e2efe058717fd44974ce69
#
_entry.id   21c3c69f70e2efe058717fd44974ce69
#
_cell.length_a   1.000
_cell.length_b   1.000
_cell.length_c   1.000
_cell.angle_alpha   90.00
_cell.angle_beta   90.00
_cell.angle_gamma   90.00
#
_symmetry.space_group_name_H-M   'P 1'
#
loop_
_entity.id
_entity.type
_entity.pdbx_description
1 polymer ?
#
loop_
_entity_poly.entity_id
_entity_poly.type
_entity_poly.pdbx_seq_one_letter_code
_entity_poly.pdbx_strand_id
1 'polypeptide(L)'
;IYLTSLGNPGHALSIKLTRQLRDAGIKAELGYGNSLKSQMKKADKSGAKFVLIIGDEEIRKGLGILRDMDTKAQDNIDLKQAFEILVKRLG
;
A
#
# COMPACT_ATOMS: atom_id res chain seq x y z
N ILE A 1 6.32 -2.08 -4.93
CA ILE A 1 5.18 -2.09 -4.03
C ILE A 1 3.88 -1.76 -4.76
N TYR A 2 2.80 -2.37 -4.35
CA TYR A 2 1.46 -2.15 -4.90
C TYR A 2 0.58 -1.60 -3.77
N LEU A 3 -0.06 -0.45 -4.00
CA LEU A 3 -0.91 0.17 -2.99
C LEU A 3 -2.37 -0.13 -3.30
N THR A 4 -3.05 -0.78 -2.36
CA THR A 4 -4.48 -1.08 -2.48
C THR A 4 -5.26 -0.22 -1.52
N SER A 5 -6.47 0.17 -1.90
CA SER A 5 -7.29 1.00 -1.04
C SER A 5 -8.78 0.70 -1.23
N LEU A 6 -9.53 0.95 -0.18
CA LEU A 6 -10.99 0.92 -0.19
C LEU A 6 -11.47 2.20 0.48
N GLY A 7 -12.49 2.82 -0.14
CA GLY A 7 -13.02 4.08 0.36
C GLY A 7 -12.22 5.30 -0.10
N ASN A 8 -12.87 6.44 -0.12
CA ASN A 8 -12.26 7.68 -0.65
C ASN A 8 -11.06 8.19 0.15
N PRO A 9 -11.09 8.20 1.49
CA PRO A 9 -9.91 8.65 2.25
C PRO A 9 -8.70 7.77 2.02
N GLY A 10 -8.88 6.45 1.96
CA GLY A 10 -7.80 5.50 1.70
C GLY A 10 -7.23 5.68 0.31
N HIS A 11 -8.08 5.89 -0.67
CA HIS A 11 -7.66 6.10 -2.06
C HIS A 11 -6.84 7.38 -2.20
N ALA A 12 -7.29 8.48 -1.59
CA ALA A 12 -6.56 9.75 -1.62
C ALA A 12 -5.16 9.61 -1.01
N LEU A 13 -5.05 8.92 0.12
CA LEU A 13 -3.75 8.69 0.76
C LEU A 13 -2.86 7.80 -0.11
N SER A 14 -3.44 6.78 -0.74
CA SER A 14 -2.69 5.88 -1.63
C SER A 14 -2.12 6.61 -2.83
N ILE A 15 -2.89 7.53 -3.41
CA ILE A 15 -2.42 8.37 -4.53
C ILE A 15 -1.21 9.20 -4.08
N LYS A 16 -1.32 9.85 -2.93
CA LYS A 16 -0.26 10.69 -2.39
C LYS A 16 1.02 9.87 -2.13
N LEU A 17 0.88 8.73 -1.46
CA LEU A 17 2.02 7.85 -1.16
C LEU A 17 2.67 7.30 -2.42
N THR A 18 1.87 6.90 -3.40
CA THR A 18 2.39 6.39 -4.67
C THR A 18 3.27 7.44 -5.35
N ARG A 19 2.80 8.69 -5.38
CA ARG A 19 3.57 9.79 -5.96
C ARG A 19 4.87 10.01 -5.19
N GLN A 20 4.81 10.06 -3.87
CA GLN A 20 6.00 10.28 -3.03
C GLN A 20 7.03 9.16 -3.23
N LEU A 21 6.57 7.92 -3.31
CA LEU A 21 7.47 6.77 -3.50
C LEU A 21 8.13 6.81 -4.87
N ARG A 22 7.37 7.13 -5.92
CA ARG A 22 7.92 7.25 -7.28
C ARG A 22 8.94 8.37 -7.36
N ASP A 23 8.68 9.50 -6.72
CA ASP A 23 9.61 10.62 -6.67
C ASP A 23 10.91 10.24 -5.93
N ALA A 24 10.83 9.31 -5.01
CA ALA A 24 12.00 8.78 -4.28
C ALA A 24 12.71 7.64 -5.02
N GLY A 25 12.30 7.33 -6.25
CA GLY A 25 12.92 6.30 -7.05
C GLY A 25 12.43 4.88 -6.76
N ILE A 26 11.34 4.74 -6.01
CA ILE A 26 10.78 3.44 -5.68
C ILE A 26 9.66 3.10 -6.66
N LYS A 27 9.72 1.89 -7.21
CA LYS A 27 8.68 1.42 -8.13
C LYS A 27 7.39 1.16 -7.35
N ALA A 28 6.38 1.98 -7.61
CA ALA A 28 5.10 1.89 -6.91
C ALA A 28 3.96 1.91 -7.92
N GLU A 29 2.97 1.05 -7.70
CA GLU A 29 1.76 0.98 -8.51
C GLU A 29 0.55 1.23 -7.65
N LEU A 30 -0.43 1.96 -8.20
CA LEU A 30 -1.68 2.27 -7.52
C LEU A 30 -2.76 1.32 -7.98
N GLY A 31 -3.39 0.64 -7.02
CA GLY A 31 -4.48 -0.27 -7.30
C GLY A 31 -5.83 0.43 -7.38
N TYR A 32 -6.68 -0.10 -8.24
CA TYR A 32 -8.06 0.32 -8.39
C TYR A 32 -8.96 -0.90 -8.30
N GLY A 33 -10.17 -0.70 -7.88
CA GLY A 33 -11.17 -1.75 -7.88
C GLY A 33 -12.17 -1.57 -6.76
N ASN A 34 -13.27 -2.31 -6.89
CA ASN A 34 -14.38 -2.25 -5.95
C ASN A 34 -14.19 -3.20 -4.75
N SER A 35 -13.19 -4.07 -4.80
CA SER A 35 -12.95 -5.01 -3.73
C SER A 35 -11.46 -5.19 -3.50
N LEU A 36 -11.10 -5.47 -2.26
CA LEU A 36 -9.73 -5.77 -1.88
C LEU A 36 -9.25 -7.05 -2.58
N LYS A 37 -10.12 -8.04 -2.70
CA LYS A 37 -9.78 -9.30 -3.36
C LYS A 37 -9.33 -9.09 -4.80
N SER A 38 -10.05 -8.24 -5.56
CA SER A 38 -9.69 -7.91 -6.94
C SER A 38 -8.34 -7.22 -7.01
N GLN A 39 -8.10 -6.25 -6.12
CA GLN A 39 -6.83 -5.53 -6.08
C GLN A 39 -5.67 -6.44 -5.71
N MET A 40 -5.88 -7.37 -4.77
CA MET A 40 -4.84 -8.33 -4.36
C MET A 40 -4.47 -9.28 -5.51
N LYS A 41 -5.44 -9.68 -6.34
CA LYS A 41 -5.14 -10.48 -7.53
C LYS A 41 -4.27 -9.72 -8.52
N LYS A 42 -4.57 -8.45 -8.73
CA LYS A 42 -3.77 -7.59 -9.62
C LYS A 42 -2.36 -7.39 -9.06
N ALA A 43 -2.23 -7.21 -7.76
CA ALA A 43 -0.94 -7.08 -7.12
C ALA A 43 -0.09 -8.33 -7.30
N ASP A 44 -0.69 -9.49 -7.13
CA ASP A 44 -0.01 -10.76 -7.31
C ASP A 44 0.49 -10.92 -8.77
N LYS A 45 -0.36 -10.59 -9.74
CA LYS A 45 0.02 -10.63 -11.15
C LYS A 45 1.14 -9.65 -11.50
N SER A 46 1.19 -8.51 -10.82
CA SER A 46 2.20 -7.49 -11.09
C SER A 46 3.60 -7.90 -10.64
N GLY A 47 3.70 -8.94 -9.82
CA GLY A 47 4.96 -9.38 -9.25
C GLY A 47 5.47 -8.49 -8.14
N ALA A 48 4.64 -7.63 -7.57
CA ALA A 48 5.04 -6.76 -6.46
C ALA A 48 5.43 -7.59 -5.25
N LYS A 49 6.53 -7.22 -4.60
CA LYS A 49 7.00 -7.91 -3.38
C LYS A 49 6.19 -7.51 -2.16
N PHE A 50 5.69 -6.30 -2.14
CA PHE A 50 4.93 -5.76 -1.01
C PHE A 50 3.62 -5.16 -1.49
N VAL A 51 2.61 -5.27 -0.65
CA VAL A 51 1.31 -4.62 -0.84
C VAL A 51 1.00 -3.81 0.41
N LEU A 52 0.63 -2.54 0.22
CA LEU A 52 0.13 -1.72 1.32
C LEU A 52 -1.38 -1.64 1.19
N ILE A 53 -2.08 -2.00 2.26
CA ILE A 53 -3.54 -2.03 2.30
C ILE A 53 -4.03 -0.87 3.14
N ILE A 54 -4.83 0.02 2.55
CA ILE A 54 -5.39 1.19 3.22
C ILE A 54 -6.89 1.24 2.98
N GLY A 55 -7.66 0.68 3.88
CA GLY A 55 -9.12 0.76 3.84
C GLY A 55 -9.66 1.73 4.88
N ASP A 56 -10.98 1.78 5.03
CA ASP A 56 -11.62 2.68 6.00
C ASP A 56 -11.21 2.38 7.44
N GLU A 57 -11.06 1.10 7.78
CA GLU A 57 -10.60 0.70 9.11
C GLU A 57 -9.18 1.22 9.38
N GLU A 58 -8.29 1.05 8.40
CA GLU A 58 -6.91 1.50 8.50
C GLU A 58 -6.82 3.00 8.67
N ILE A 59 -7.61 3.74 7.87
CA ILE A 59 -7.66 5.21 8.00
C ILE A 59 -8.11 5.62 9.40
N ARG A 60 -9.15 4.97 9.93
CA ARG A 60 -9.69 5.30 11.25
C ARG A 60 -8.67 5.04 12.35
N LYS A 61 -7.92 3.96 12.25
CA LYS A 61 -6.90 3.58 13.23
C LYS A 61 -5.57 4.30 13.03
N GLY A 62 -5.36 4.91 11.87
CA GLY A 62 -4.09 5.52 11.52
C GLY A 62 -3.00 4.52 11.21
N LEU A 63 -3.37 3.27 10.88
CA LEU A 63 -2.44 2.18 10.59
C LEU A 63 -2.76 1.59 9.23
N GLY A 64 -1.73 1.33 8.43
CA GLY A 64 -1.86 0.56 7.22
C GLY A 64 -1.35 -0.86 7.43
N ILE A 65 -1.75 -1.77 6.56
CA ILE A 65 -1.26 -3.15 6.60
C ILE A 65 -0.26 -3.35 5.47
N LEU A 66 1.00 -3.62 5.84
CA LEU A 66 2.03 -3.93 4.86
C LEU A 66 2.22 -5.44 4.82
N ARG A 67 1.96 -6.01 3.64
CA ARG A 67 2.05 -7.45 3.43
C ARG A 67 3.23 -7.79 2.54
N ASP A 68 4.08 -8.72 3.01
CA ASP A 68 5.13 -9.32 2.20
C ASP A 68 4.49 -10.42 1.35
N MET A 69 4.57 -10.29 0.03
CA MET A 69 3.90 -11.22 -0.88
C MET A 69 4.60 -12.58 -0.98
N ASP A 70 5.88 -12.64 -0.63
CA ASP A 70 6.63 -13.89 -0.66
C ASP A 70 6.36 -14.72 0.60
N THR A 71 6.47 -14.11 1.77
CA THR A 71 6.32 -14.81 3.05
C THR A 71 4.88 -14.83 3.56
N LYS A 72 4.03 -13.94 3.03
CA LYS A 72 2.66 -13.70 3.49
C LYS A 72 2.57 -13.07 4.87
N ALA A 73 3.70 -12.63 5.42
CA ALA A 73 3.72 -11.92 6.69
C ALA A 73 3.10 -10.53 6.54
N GLN A 74 2.39 -10.09 7.56
CA GLN A 74 1.73 -8.78 7.59
C GLN A 74 2.17 -8.00 8.82
N ASP A 75 2.44 -6.70 8.63
CA ASP A 75 2.78 -5.77 9.70
C ASP A 75 1.87 -4.57 9.62
N ASN A 76 1.56 -3.99 10.76
CA ASN A 76 0.90 -2.70 10.81
C ASN A 76 1.95 -1.60 10.76
N ILE A 77 1.73 -0.59 9.93
CA ILE A 77 2.61 0.57 9.88
C ILE A 77 1.80 1.85 10.14
N ASP A 78 2.42 2.81 10.83
CA ASP A 78 1.80 4.10 11.08
C ASP A 78 1.65 4.86 9.77
N LEU A 79 0.42 5.22 9.41
CA LEU A 79 0.15 5.91 8.15
C LEU A 79 0.78 7.30 8.09
N LYS A 80 0.99 7.95 9.22
CA LYS A 80 1.67 9.25 9.27
C LYS A 80 3.15 9.14 8.91
N GLN A 81 3.75 7.98 9.13
CA GLN A 81 5.16 7.70 8.84
C GLN A 81 5.33 6.71 7.70
N ALA A 82 4.26 6.41 6.97
CA ALA A 82 4.27 5.37 5.94
C ALA A 82 5.35 5.60 4.90
N PHE A 83 5.50 6.81 4.39
CA PHE A 83 6.51 7.12 3.39
C PHE A 83 7.92 6.79 3.90
N GLU A 84 8.26 7.27 5.08
CA GLU A 84 9.59 7.06 5.68
C GLU A 84 9.86 5.59 5.95
N ILE A 85 8.85 4.87 6.46
CA ILE A 85 8.97 3.44 6.73
C ILE A 85 9.21 2.67 5.43
N LEU A 86 8.45 2.99 4.39
CA LEU A 86 8.56 2.31 3.11
C LEU A 86 9.87 2.61 2.40
N VAL A 87 10.36 3.84 2.48
CA VAL A 87 11.67 4.19 1.91
C VAL A 87 12.77 3.36 2.57
N LYS A 88 12.74 3.19 3.88
CA LYS A 88 13.73 2.37 4.58
C LYS A 88 13.64 0.90 4.21
N ARG A 89 12.42 0.39 4.02
CA ARG A 89 12.21 -1.02 3.69
C ARG A 89 12.53 -1.36 2.25
N LEU A 90 12.21 -0.46 1.34
CA LEU A 90 12.24 -0.73 -0.10
C LEU A 90 13.40 -0.06 -0.81
N GLY A 91 13.90 0.98 -0.22
CA GLY A 91 15.07 1.67 -0.74
C GLY A 91 16.34 1.05 -0.26
#